data_58578e7114f642993df7924296d1c8c3
#
_entry.id   58578e7114f642993df7924296d1c8c3
#
_cell.length_a   1.000
_cell.length_b   1.000
_cell.length_c   1.000
_cell.angle_alpha   90.00
_cell.angle_beta   90.00
_cell.angle_gamma   90.00
#
_symmetry.space_group_name_H-M   'P 1'
#
loop_
_entity.id
_entity.type
_entity.pdbx_description
1 polymer ?
#
loop_
_entity_poly.entity_id
_entity_poly.type
_entity_poly.pdbx_seq_one_letter_code
_entity_poly.pdbx_strand_id
1 'polypeptide(L)'
;SAHSCSTQRRHQKLVEEAPSPFMTEKLRKRMGDAAVQGAKAVKYEGAGTIEFLVDKDRNFYFMEMNTRIQVEHPVTEEVINFDLIKEQIKVAAGIPISGKNYEPVMHAIECRINAEDPFNNFRPSPGKITNFHSPGGHGVRVDTHVYSGYVIPPNYDSMIAKVICVAQTRDEALSTMQRALSEFVIEGVKTTI
;
A
#
# COMPACT_ATOMS: atom_id res chain seq x y z
N SER A 1 -14.56 2.25 4.21
CA SER A 1 -13.19 1.76 4.34
C SER A 1 -12.89 0.68 3.30
N ALA A 2 -11.87 0.84 2.52
CA ALA A 2 -11.34 -0.24 1.70
C ALA A 2 -10.65 -1.24 2.64
N HIS A 3 -10.93 -2.53 2.46
CA HIS A 3 -10.24 -3.58 3.18
C HIS A 3 -9.23 -4.20 2.21
N SER A 4 -7.96 -4.02 2.50
CA SER A 4 -6.86 -4.57 1.73
C SER A 4 -6.30 -5.84 2.38
N CYS A 5 -5.49 -6.58 1.64
CA CYS A 5 -4.73 -7.70 2.17
C CYS A 5 -3.30 -7.67 1.65
N SER A 6 -2.39 -8.19 2.48
CA SER A 6 -0.96 -8.13 2.24
C SER A 6 -0.38 -9.51 1.97
N THR A 7 0.50 -9.59 0.98
CA THR A 7 1.45 -10.70 0.84
C THR A 7 2.78 -10.30 1.48
N GLN A 8 3.28 -11.15 2.38
CA GLN A 8 4.45 -10.86 3.20
C GLN A 8 5.61 -11.81 2.91
N ARG A 9 6.82 -11.29 3.06
CA ARG A 9 8.05 -12.07 3.12
C ARG A 9 8.75 -11.74 4.45
N ARG A 10 8.95 -12.76 5.31
CA ARG A 10 9.60 -12.59 6.63
C ARG A 10 8.95 -11.47 7.47
N HIS A 11 7.63 -11.46 7.52
CA HIS A 11 6.81 -10.46 8.22
C HIS A 11 6.89 -9.03 7.65
N GLN A 12 7.45 -8.85 6.45
CA GLN A 12 7.42 -7.58 5.73
C GLN A 12 6.39 -7.63 4.61
N LYS A 13 5.51 -6.65 4.55
CA LYS A 13 4.53 -6.48 3.47
C LYS A 13 5.28 -6.14 2.18
N LEU A 14 5.08 -6.92 1.11
CA LEU A 14 5.69 -6.69 -0.21
C LEU A 14 4.66 -6.33 -1.26
N VAL A 15 3.52 -6.99 -1.22
CA VAL A 15 2.42 -6.74 -2.14
C VAL A 15 1.16 -6.48 -1.32
N GLU A 16 0.43 -5.46 -1.70
CA GLU A 16 -0.86 -5.11 -1.12
C GLU A 16 -1.91 -5.06 -2.22
N GLU A 17 -3.11 -5.56 -1.96
CA GLU A 17 -4.23 -5.41 -2.90
C GLU A 17 -5.51 -4.96 -2.20
N ALA A 18 -6.30 -4.16 -2.89
CA ALA A 18 -7.61 -3.69 -2.47
C ALA A 18 -8.61 -3.69 -3.64
N PRO A 19 -9.86 -4.14 -3.42
CA PRO A 19 -10.31 -4.86 -2.24
C PRO A 19 -9.71 -6.26 -2.15
N SER A 20 -9.61 -6.82 -0.94
CA SER A 20 -9.15 -8.20 -0.75
C SER A 20 -10.13 -9.19 -1.42
N PRO A 21 -9.65 -10.15 -2.22
CA PRO A 21 -10.50 -11.16 -2.87
C PRO A 21 -11.16 -12.13 -1.85
N PHE A 22 -10.61 -12.21 -0.64
CA PHE A 22 -11.18 -13.02 0.44
C PHE A 22 -12.36 -12.34 1.14
N MET A 23 -12.50 -11.02 0.95
CA MET A 23 -13.47 -10.18 1.64
C MET A 23 -14.88 -10.39 1.07
N THR A 24 -15.85 -10.68 1.96
CA THR A 24 -17.27 -10.61 1.64
C THR A 24 -17.87 -9.31 2.20
N GLU A 25 -18.98 -8.87 1.65
CA GLU A 25 -19.65 -7.66 2.12
C GLU A 25 -20.05 -7.73 3.60
N LYS A 26 -20.52 -8.90 4.05
CA LYS A 26 -20.84 -9.17 5.46
C LYS A 26 -19.60 -9.05 6.37
N LEU A 27 -18.46 -9.61 5.93
CA LEU A 27 -17.21 -9.54 6.69
C LEU A 27 -16.70 -8.10 6.72
N ARG A 28 -16.69 -7.43 5.56
CA ARG A 28 -16.29 -6.03 5.42
C ARG A 28 -17.06 -5.12 6.39
N LYS A 29 -18.39 -5.28 6.43
CA LYS A 29 -19.23 -4.50 7.34
C LYS A 29 -18.89 -4.76 8.81
N ARG A 30 -18.77 -6.02 9.22
CA ARG A 30 -18.44 -6.39 10.61
C ARG A 30 -17.07 -5.84 11.04
N MET A 31 -16.05 -5.99 10.21
CA MET A 31 -14.70 -5.48 10.50
C MET A 31 -14.70 -3.95 10.52
N GLY A 32 -15.38 -3.30 9.58
CA GLY A 32 -15.52 -1.85 9.54
C GLY A 32 -16.22 -1.29 10.78
N ASP A 33 -17.32 -1.91 11.21
CA ASP A 33 -18.04 -1.51 12.42
C ASP A 33 -17.15 -1.65 13.67
N ALA A 34 -16.40 -2.76 13.79
CA ALA A 34 -15.46 -2.98 14.88
C ALA A 34 -14.33 -1.93 14.88
N ALA A 35 -13.77 -1.61 13.72
CA ALA A 35 -12.73 -0.59 13.57
C ALA A 35 -13.23 0.80 13.99
N VAL A 36 -14.45 1.17 13.56
CA VAL A 36 -15.08 2.45 13.96
C VAL A 36 -15.33 2.50 15.45
N GLN A 37 -15.82 1.40 16.06
CA GLN A 37 -16.02 1.32 17.51
C GLN A 37 -14.71 1.50 18.27
N GLY A 38 -13.63 0.83 17.84
CA GLY A 38 -12.31 0.96 18.45
C GLY A 38 -11.79 2.40 18.38
N ALA A 39 -11.83 3.03 17.21
CA ALA A 39 -11.39 4.41 17.04
C ALA A 39 -12.20 5.39 17.89
N LYS A 40 -13.53 5.21 17.98
CA LYS A 40 -14.40 6.05 18.83
C LYS A 40 -14.10 5.87 20.33
N ALA A 41 -13.83 4.64 20.78
CA ALA A 41 -13.56 4.36 22.18
C ALA A 41 -12.31 5.10 22.70
N VAL A 42 -11.31 5.29 21.83
CA VAL A 42 -10.08 6.04 22.15
C VAL A 42 -10.11 7.50 21.68
N LYS A 43 -11.24 7.98 21.13
CA LYS A 43 -11.43 9.31 20.58
C LYS A 43 -10.33 9.69 19.58
N TYR A 44 -10.02 8.75 18.68
CA TYR A 44 -8.92 8.90 17.73
C TYR A 44 -9.24 9.97 16.69
N GLU A 45 -8.27 10.84 16.44
CA GLU A 45 -8.29 11.86 15.39
C GLU A 45 -7.10 11.65 14.44
N GLY A 46 -7.32 11.84 13.15
CA GLY A 46 -6.30 11.69 12.11
C GLY A 46 -6.41 10.39 11.32
N ALA A 47 -5.43 10.17 10.44
CA ALA A 47 -5.31 8.95 9.66
C ALA A 47 -4.82 7.79 10.53
N GLY A 48 -5.46 6.63 10.41
CA GLY A 48 -5.08 5.43 11.14
C GLY A 48 -5.63 4.18 10.50
N THR A 49 -5.04 3.05 10.84
CA THR A 49 -5.45 1.73 10.36
C THR A 49 -5.59 0.77 11.53
N ILE A 50 -6.67 0.03 11.53
CA ILE A 50 -6.85 -1.11 12.44
C ILE A 50 -6.62 -2.38 11.63
N GLU A 51 -5.66 -3.18 12.08
CA GLU A 51 -5.29 -4.44 11.47
C GLU A 51 -5.96 -5.63 12.17
N PHE A 52 -6.41 -6.59 11.38
CA PHE A 52 -7.07 -7.80 11.84
C PHE A 52 -6.41 -9.03 11.21
N LEU A 53 -6.35 -10.10 11.96
CA LEU A 53 -6.12 -11.44 11.42
C LEU A 53 -7.49 -12.05 11.08
N VAL A 54 -7.57 -12.69 9.91
CA VAL A 54 -8.80 -13.36 9.46
C VAL A 54 -8.49 -14.83 9.19
N ASP A 55 -9.24 -15.73 9.83
CA ASP A 55 -9.08 -17.16 9.63
C ASP A 55 -9.83 -17.68 8.38
N LYS A 56 -9.63 -18.95 8.05
CA LYS A 56 -10.29 -19.61 6.91
C LYS A 56 -11.82 -19.62 7.00
N ASP A 57 -12.36 -19.55 8.22
CA ASP A 57 -13.80 -19.56 8.50
C ASP A 57 -14.39 -18.14 8.56
N ARG A 58 -13.57 -17.12 8.20
CA ARG A 58 -13.91 -15.71 8.21
C ARG A 58 -14.24 -15.14 9.60
N ASN A 59 -13.66 -15.70 10.65
CA ASN A 59 -13.57 -15.04 11.92
C ASN A 59 -12.41 -14.05 11.89
N PHE A 60 -12.56 -12.90 12.52
CA PHE A 60 -11.52 -11.90 12.56
C PHE A 60 -11.15 -11.56 14.01
N TYR A 61 -9.86 -11.27 14.20
CA TYR A 61 -9.25 -10.99 15.48
C TYR A 61 -8.45 -9.70 15.39
N PHE A 62 -8.65 -8.81 16.35
CA PHE A 62 -7.86 -7.57 16.43
C PHE A 62 -6.38 -7.91 16.61
N MET A 63 -5.54 -7.28 15.80
CA MET A 63 -4.09 -7.41 15.90
C MET A 63 -3.48 -6.15 16.48
N GLU A 64 -3.63 -5.02 15.81
CA GLU A 64 -3.09 -3.73 16.27
C GLU A 64 -3.83 -2.54 15.66
N MET A 65 -3.56 -1.36 16.21
CA MET A 65 -3.95 -0.08 15.63
C MET A 65 -2.69 0.74 15.33
N ASN A 66 -2.51 1.09 14.06
CA ASN A 66 -1.47 2.00 13.63
C ASN A 66 -2.03 3.43 13.61
N THR A 67 -1.56 4.27 14.53
CA THR A 67 -2.00 5.67 14.69
C THR A 67 -1.25 6.63 13.77
N ARG A 68 -1.12 6.25 12.52
CA ARG A 68 -0.41 6.98 11.45
C ARG A 68 -0.90 6.54 10.09
N ILE A 69 -0.55 7.29 9.05
CA ILE A 69 -0.66 6.81 7.68
C ILE A 69 0.26 5.60 7.47
N GLN A 70 -0.17 4.63 6.69
CA GLN A 70 0.63 3.45 6.35
C GLN A 70 1.23 3.55 4.95
N VAL A 71 2.26 2.76 4.69
CA VAL A 71 2.96 2.73 3.38
C VAL A 71 1.99 2.37 2.26
N GLU A 72 1.10 1.41 2.52
CA GLU A 72 0.12 0.86 1.59
C GLU A 72 -1.18 1.69 1.42
N HIS A 73 -1.24 2.92 1.95
CA HIS A 73 -2.41 3.80 1.77
C HIS A 73 -2.80 4.04 0.30
N PRO A 74 -1.87 4.01 -0.69
CA PRO A 74 -2.23 4.27 -2.09
C PRO A 74 -3.27 3.31 -2.65
N VAL A 75 -3.26 2.02 -2.29
CA VAL A 75 -4.30 1.09 -2.79
C VAL A 75 -5.69 1.51 -2.33
N THR A 76 -5.82 2.05 -1.12
CA THR A 76 -7.09 2.60 -0.62
C THR A 76 -7.46 3.86 -1.39
N GLU A 77 -6.53 4.79 -1.60
CA GLU A 77 -6.77 6.02 -2.36
C GLU A 77 -7.30 5.73 -3.75
N GLU A 78 -6.66 4.80 -4.46
CA GLU A 78 -7.02 4.45 -5.83
C GLU A 78 -8.40 3.79 -5.93
N VAL A 79 -8.74 2.84 -5.04
CA VAL A 79 -10.02 2.12 -5.14
C VAL A 79 -11.22 2.95 -4.72
N ILE A 80 -11.04 4.00 -3.91
CA ILE A 80 -12.13 4.87 -3.45
C ILE A 80 -12.05 6.30 -4.03
N ASN A 81 -11.04 6.59 -4.84
CA ASN A 81 -10.75 7.91 -5.40
C ASN A 81 -10.77 9.01 -4.32
N PHE A 82 -9.89 8.87 -3.33
CA PHE A 82 -9.86 9.75 -2.16
C PHE A 82 -8.44 9.95 -1.64
N ASP A 83 -7.98 11.20 -1.63
CA ASP A 83 -6.63 11.58 -1.19
C ASP A 83 -6.56 11.62 0.34
N LEU A 84 -6.02 10.54 0.94
CA LEU A 84 -5.88 10.39 2.39
C LEU A 84 -4.88 11.37 2.99
N ILE A 85 -3.80 11.69 2.29
CA ILE A 85 -2.79 12.65 2.78
C ILE A 85 -3.39 14.05 2.86
N LYS A 86 -4.12 14.45 1.85
CA LYS A 86 -4.83 15.75 1.84
C LYS A 86 -5.84 15.84 2.98
N GLU A 87 -6.61 14.78 3.20
CA GLU A 87 -7.57 14.74 4.30
C GLU A 87 -6.88 14.75 5.68
N GLN A 88 -5.75 14.08 5.83
CA GLN A 88 -4.94 14.14 7.05
C GLN A 88 -4.51 15.58 7.37
N ILE A 89 -4.07 16.33 6.36
CA ILE A 89 -3.70 17.74 6.50
C ILE A 89 -4.90 18.60 6.91
N LYS A 90 -6.07 18.37 6.28
CA LYS A 90 -7.31 19.08 6.64
C LYS A 90 -7.73 18.81 8.09
N VAL A 91 -7.69 17.55 8.52
CA VAL A 91 -8.02 17.17 9.91
C VAL A 91 -7.07 17.85 10.88
N ALA A 92 -5.77 17.89 10.60
CA ALA A 92 -4.79 18.61 11.41
C ALA A 92 -5.04 20.13 11.46
N ALA A 93 -5.66 20.69 10.43
CA ALA A 93 -6.12 22.09 10.41
C ALA A 93 -7.49 22.32 11.07
N GLY A 94 -8.09 21.30 11.70
CA GLY A 94 -9.38 21.38 12.37
C GLY A 94 -10.59 21.30 11.44
N ILE A 95 -10.39 20.90 10.16
CA ILE A 95 -11.47 20.75 9.18
C ILE A 95 -12.04 19.33 9.30
N PRO A 96 -13.33 19.16 9.60
CA PRO A 96 -13.91 17.83 9.74
C PRO A 96 -14.01 17.11 8.39
N ILE A 97 -13.83 15.80 8.40
CA ILE A 97 -14.07 14.95 7.22
C ILE A 97 -15.56 14.82 6.92
N SER A 98 -15.90 14.50 5.67
CA SER A 98 -17.29 14.41 5.21
C SER A 98 -18.12 13.27 5.81
N GLY A 99 -17.50 12.35 6.52
CA GLY A 99 -18.19 11.24 7.20
C GLY A 99 -18.89 10.22 6.30
N LYS A 100 -18.50 10.12 5.03
CA LYS A 100 -19.07 9.15 4.09
C LYS A 100 -18.44 7.77 4.24
N ASN A 101 -19.22 6.73 4.03
CA ASN A 101 -18.70 5.42 3.72
C ASN A 101 -18.36 5.36 2.23
N TYR A 102 -17.09 5.09 1.93
CA TYR A 102 -16.61 4.95 0.56
C TYR A 102 -16.66 3.47 0.17
N GLU A 103 -17.23 3.19 -0.99
CA GLU A 103 -17.24 1.85 -1.58
C GLU A 103 -16.13 1.76 -2.63
N PRO A 104 -15.35 0.67 -2.65
CA PRO A 104 -14.40 0.42 -3.72
C PRO A 104 -15.10 0.33 -5.07
N VAL A 105 -14.62 1.09 -6.05
CA VAL A 105 -15.14 1.10 -7.43
C VAL A 105 -14.14 0.54 -8.44
N MET A 106 -12.91 0.31 -7.99
CA MET A 106 -11.79 -0.19 -8.76
C MET A 106 -11.07 -1.31 -8.00
N HIS A 107 -10.10 -1.95 -8.65
CA HIS A 107 -9.15 -2.85 -8.02
C HIS A 107 -7.74 -2.27 -8.14
N ALA A 108 -7.01 -2.22 -7.03
CA ALA A 108 -5.64 -1.71 -7.00
C ALA A 108 -4.69 -2.72 -6.38
N ILE A 109 -3.48 -2.78 -6.92
CA ILE A 109 -2.38 -3.61 -6.41
C ILE A 109 -1.16 -2.70 -6.24
N GLU A 110 -0.50 -2.77 -5.10
CA GLU A 110 0.77 -2.11 -4.82
C GLU A 110 1.88 -3.15 -4.68
N CYS A 111 3.01 -2.92 -5.34
CA CYS A 111 4.25 -3.64 -5.10
C CYS A 111 5.30 -2.69 -4.52
N ARG A 112 5.89 -3.07 -3.39
CA ARG A 112 7.04 -2.36 -2.82
C ARG A 112 8.29 -2.78 -3.54
N ILE A 113 9.07 -1.80 -3.99
CA ILE A 113 10.37 -2.01 -4.63
C ILE A 113 11.45 -1.69 -3.62
N ASN A 114 12.19 -2.71 -3.24
CA ASN A 114 13.26 -2.60 -2.27
C ASN A 114 14.64 -2.75 -2.93
N ALA A 115 15.60 -1.96 -2.49
CA ALA A 115 17.02 -2.14 -2.83
C ALA A 115 17.60 -3.28 -2.02
N GLU A 116 17.33 -4.51 -2.46
CA GLU A 116 17.71 -5.77 -1.82
C GLU A 116 18.19 -6.76 -2.87
N ASP A 117 19.16 -7.61 -2.50
CA ASP A 117 19.72 -8.64 -3.38
C ASP A 117 18.95 -9.96 -3.23
N PRO A 118 18.07 -10.34 -4.18
CA PRO A 118 17.28 -11.55 -4.11
C PRO A 118 18.13 -12.83 -4.18
N PHE A 119 19.33 -12.75 -4.76
CA PHE A 119 20.25 -13.90 -4.86
C PHE A 119 21.11 -14.06 -3.61
N ASN A 120 21.11 -13.08 -2.70
CA ASN A 120 21.89 -13.07 -1.49
C ASN A 120 21.03 -12.84 -0.25
N ASN A 121 19.98 -13.67 -0.12
CA ASN A 121 19.08 -13.71 1.02
C ASN A 121 18.37 -12.37 1.28
N PHE A 122 18.10 -11.58 0.23
CA PHE A 122 17.45 -10.27 0.29
C PHE A 122 18.12 -9.28 1.26
N ARG A 123 19.45 -9.36 1.37
CA ARG A 123 20.16 -8.36 2.15
C ARG A 123 20.11 -7.00 1.46
N PRO A 124 20.10 -5.89 2.22
CA PRO A 124 20.10 -4.55 1.66
C PRO A 124 21.22 -4.34 0.64
N SER A 125 20.91 -3.65 -0.43
CA SER A 125 21.84 -3.29 -1.52
C SER A 125 21.96 -1.77 -1.62
N PRO A 126 22.64 -1.10 -0.65
CA PRO A 126 22.88 0.33 -0.73
C PRO A 126 23.84 0.64 -1.88
N GLY A 127 23.80 1.87 -2.39
CA GLY A 127 24.70 2.28 -3.46
C GLY A 127 24.09 3.36 -4.35
N LYS A 128 24.84 3.70 -5.42
CA LYS A 128 24.41 4.72 -6.37
C LYS A 128 23.56 4.10 -7.47
N ILE A 129 22.35 4.64 -7.66
CA ILE A 129 21.52 4.34 -8.82
C ILE A 129 22.13 5.01 -10.05
N THR A 130 22.53 4.22 -11.03
CA THR A 130 23.16 4.71 -12.27
C THR A 130 22.11 5.05 -13.33
N ASN A 131 21.03 4.27 -13.38
CA ASN A 131 19.92 4.52 -14.27
C ASN A 131 18.59 4.24 -13.56
N PHE A 132 17.60 5.10 -13.77
CA PHE A 132 16.24 4.97 -13.20
C PHE A 132 15.24 5.34 -14.29
N HIS A 133 14.45 4.35 -14.73
CA HIS A 133 13.36 4.55 -15.67
C HIS A 133 12.07 3.98 -15.05
N SER A 134 11.17 4.87 -14.69
CA SER A 134 9.89 4.54 -14.06
C SER A 134 8.88 4.10 -15.11
N PRO A 135 8.09 3.04 -14.87
CA PRO A 135 6.96 2.70 -15.71
C PRO A 135 5.90 3.79 -15.67
N GLY A 136 5.05 3.82 -16.69
CA GLY A 136 3.98 4.82 -16.80
C GLY A 136 2.78 4.29 -17.56
N GLY A 137 1.91 5.22 -17.99
CA GLY A 137 0.69 4.93 -18.73
C GLY A 137 -0.55 4.85 -17.84
N HIS A 138 -1.70 4.57 -18.48
CA HIS A 138 -2.99 4.52 -17.79
C HIS A 138 -3.01 3.47 -16.69
N GLY A 139 -3.50 3.86 -15.51
CA GLY A 139 -3.63 2.95 -14.36
C GLY A 139 -2.31 2.62 -13.65
N VAL A 140 -1.22 3.35 -13.92
CA VAL A 140 0.07 3.17 -13.24
C VAL A 140 0.44 4.43 -12.49
N ARG A 141 0.66 4.28 -11.17
CA ARG A 141 1.19 5.30 -10.27
C ARG A 141 2.49 4.80 -9.66
N VAL A 142 3.51 5.65 -9.60
CA VAL A 142 4.77 5.34 -8.93
C VAL A 142 5.07 6.41 -7.89
N ASP A 143 5.14 5.99 -6.63
CA ASP A 143 5.57 6.85 -5.53
C ASP A 143 7.03 6.52 -5.20
N THR A 144 7.92 7.47 -5.40
CA THR A 144 9.36 7.26 -5.19
C THR A 144 10.06 8.55 -4.79
N HIS A 145 11.19 8.42 -4.09
CA HIS A 145 12.08 9.52 -3.76
C HIS A 145 13.44 9.42 -4.47
N VAL A 146 13.67 8.30 -5.20
CA VAL A 146 14.94 8.08 -5.88
C VAL A 146 14.88 8.47 -7.36
N TYR A 147 16.05 8.69 -7.93
CA TYR A 147 16.26 9.11 -9.32
C TYR A 147 17.65 8.69 -9.79
N SER A 148 17.94 8.80 -11.08
CA SER A 148 19.31 8.53 -11.62
C SER A 148 20.34 9.42 -10.94
N GLY A 149 21.35 8.81 -10.34
CA GLY A 149 22.38 9.50 -9.56
C GLY A 149 22.15 9.53 -8.04
N TYR A 150 20.95 9.15 -7.56
CA TYR A 150 20.67 9.06 -6.12
C TYR A 150 21.54 7.99 -5.45
N VAL A 151 22.00 8.28 -4.24
CA VAL A 151 22.78 7.33 -3.43
C VAL A 151 21.91 6.83 -2.29
N ILE A 152 21.59 5.53 -2.32
CA ILE A 152 20.83 4.86 -1.26
C ILE A 152 21.73 4.68 -0.05
N PRO A 153 21.41 5.30 1.10
CA PRO A 153 22.22 5.18 2.29
C PRO A 153 21.99 3.81 2.98
N PRO A 154 23.03 3.26 3.64
CA PRO A 154 22.93 1.94 4.28
C PRO A 154 22.15 1.92 5.60
N ASN A 155 21.79 3.09 6.14
CA ASN A 155 21.26 3.25 7.50
C ASN A 155 19.72 3.38 7.54
N TYR A 156 19.06 3.37 6.38
CA TYR A 156 17.61 3.49 6.27
C TYR A 156 16.99 2.24 5.68
N ASP A 157 15.66 2.19 5.68
CA ASP A 157 14.88 1.12 5.05
C ASP A 157 15.27 0.98 3.56
N SER A 158 15.26 -0.26 3.07
CA SER A 158 15.62 -0.58 1.68
C SER A 158 14.55 -0.18 0.66
N MET A 159 13.36 0.20 1.08
CA MET A 159 12.27 0.56 0.18
C MET A 159 12.57 1.87 -0.58
N ILE A 160 12.62 1.80 -1.90
CA ILE A 160 12.97 2.92 -2.78
C ILE A 160 11.83 3.39 -3.67
N ALA A 161 10.83 2.55 -3.90
CA ALA A 161 9.64 2.91 -4.66
C ALA A 161 8.46 2.04 -4.28
N LYS A 162 7.26 2.51 -4.64
CA LYS A 162 6.02 1.74 -4.69
C LYS A 162 5.45 1.87 -6.09
N VAL A 163 5.11 0.75 -6.71
CA VAL A 163 4.34 0.73 -7.96
C VAL A 163 2.91 0.37 -7.59
N ILE A 164 1.96 1.20 -7.96
CA ILE A 164 0.54 0.99 -7.73
C ILE A 164 -0.15 0.89 -9.09
N CYS A 165 -0.84 -0.22 -9.34
CA CYS A 165 -1.62 -0.41 -10.55
C CYS A 165 -3.09 -0.52 -10.23
N VAL A 166 -3.92 0.22 -10.97
CA VAL A 166 -5.36 0.30 -10.76
C VAL A 166 -6.11 0.00 -12.06
N ALA A 167 -7.17 -0.79 -11.97
CA ALA A 167 -8.04 -1.13 -13.10
C ALA A 167 -9.46 -1.43 -12.62
N GLN A 168 -10.37 -1.69 -13.57
CA GLN A 168 -11.76 -2.05 -13.27
C GLN A 168 -11.86 -3.42 -12.60
N THR A 169 -11.02 -4.35 -13.02
CA THR A 169 -11.00 -5.73 -12.52
C THR A 169 -9.64 -6.09 -11.93
N ARG A 170 -9.63 -7.13 -11.08
CA ARG A 170 -8.39 -7.68 -10.50
C ARG A 170 -7.42 -8.17 -11.58
N ASP A 171 -7.91 -8.87 -12.58
CA ASP A 171 -7.08 -9.46 -13.63
C ASP A 171 -6.42 -8.38 -14.50
N GLU A 172 -7.13 -7.30 -14.80
CA GLU A 172 -6.57 -6.14 -15.48
C GLU A 172 -5.51 -5.44 -14.61
N ALA A 173 -5.75 -5.27 -13.30
CA ALA A 173 -4.77 -4.69 -12.39
C ALA A 173 -3.50 -5.55 -12.30
N LEU A 174 -3.63 -6.90 -12.26
CA LEU A 174 -2.52 -7.84 -12.30
C LEU A 174 -1.73 -7.74 -13.61
N SER A 175 -2.41 -7.73 -14.76
CA SER A 175 -1.77 -7.60 -16.07
C SER A 175 -1.02 -6.28 -16.20
N THR A 176 -1.62 -5.19 -15.71
CA THR A 176 -0.99 -3.86 -15.68
C THR A 176 0.24 -3.86 -14.77
N MET A 177 0.17 -4.52 -13.61
CA MET A 177 1.32 -4.63 -12.70
C MET A 177 2.47 -5.44 -13.31
N GLN A 178 2.18 -6.56 -13.96
CA GLN A 178 3.20 -7.36 -14.66
C GLN A 178 3.92 -6.55 -15.74
N ARG A 179 3.17 -5.79 -16.55
CA ARG A 179 3.73 -4.88 -17.54
C ARG A 179 4.60 -3.81 -16.86
N ALA A 180 4.06 -3.11 -15.85
CA ALA A 180 4.76 -2.04 -15.16
C ALA A 180 6.09 -2.52 -14.54
N LEU A 181 6.09 -3.67 -13.88
CA LEU A 181 7.31 -4.25 -13.32
C LEU A 181 8.33 -4.64 -14.39
N SER A 182 7.89 -5.14 -15.55
CA SER A 182 8.79 -5.50 -16.67
C SER A 182 9.42 -4.29 -17.36
N GLU A 183 8.78 -3.12 -17.28
CA GLU A 183 9.27 -1.86 -17.83
C GLU A 183 10.13 -1.07 -16.85
N PHE A 184 10.09 -1.39 -15.55
CA PHE A 184 10.81 -0.65 -14.53
C PHE A 184 12.30 -0.99 -14.56
N VAL A 185 13.14 -0.01 -14.89
CA VAL A 185 14.59 -0.19 -14.93
C VAL A 185 15.26 0.56 -13.79
N ILE A 186 15.97 -0.17 -12.94
CA ILE A 186 16.81 0.40 -11.87
C ILE A 186 18.18 -0.29 -11.94
N GLU A 187 19.22 0.48 -12.24
CA GLU A 187 20.58 -0.03 -12.37
C GLU A 187 21.51 0.59 -11.31
N GLY A 188 22.61 -0.10 -11.03
CA GLY A 188 23.62 0.31 -10.04
C GLY A 188 23.44 -0.33 -8.66
N VAL A 189 22.23 -0.82 -8.35
CA VAL A 189 21.88 -1.56 -7.12
C VAL A 189 21.07 -2.81 -7.46
N LYS A 190 21.00 -3.77 -6.56
CA LYS A 190 20.08 -4.91 -6.68
C LYS A 190 18.72 -4.52 -6.14
N THR A 191 17.66 -5.02 -6.76
CA THR A 191 16.27 -4.73 -6.35
C THR A 191 15.44 -6.00 -6.30
N THR A 192 14.23 -5.86 -5.76
CA THR A 192 13.23 -6.94 -5.69
C THR A 192 12.34 -7.05 -6.93
N ILE A 193 12.63 -6.29 -7.99
CA ILE A 193 11.97 -6.38 -9.31
C ILE A 193 12.41 -7.65 -9.99
#